data_38d04c4484288dbcf94c85770fda109c
#
_entry.id   38d04c4484288dbcf94c85770fda109c
#
_cell.length_a   1.000
_cell.length_b   1.000
_cell.length_c   1.000
_cell.angle_alpha   90.00
_cell.angle_beta   90.00
_cell.angle_gamma   90.00
#
_symmetry.space_group_name_H-M   'P 1'
#
loop_
_entity.id
_entity.type
_entity.pdbx_description
1 polymer ?
#
loop_
_entity_poly.entity_id
_entity_poly.type
_entity_poly.pdbx_seq_one_letter_code
_entity_poly.pdbx_strand_id
1 'polypeptide(L)'
;IRRYGRGPLGSLARTARRVYRPLLAAALLLCCGWSCAAQPFIDHSNPDLSAMTFLTMEPLEGVACLRRSAQVTPDTRRGTVAGTASYQLQNTTGQEQTVALGVTPGYTISNVRANGVEIPFSVSDYQEYNEAKLEVAIPAEEQVELTLEYGGFPQEDLPTMQGGKELSGEYLCLENAALSPRLMNVMPGEDGYPATIEITLPAAMTVIPFCASEAEVVAEHGDGTKTWRYETNRAGGILYAGDYVREEIQAGGLTIDFYYGRKHQAVMEAAGAAEAVRAVMDYCAGHYGSLAFGDGERLKLIQSRVAGGGYAGDGASLLDEADFTAHNLGDAGKGGGAAEVMIHELVHQWWGLGNMFDTSGPDSPWSAEGLTCYTTYRIVKELYGGDYAREHYVDQWRGEDGKPKEEPPAVCSCTAK
;
A
#
# COMPACT_ATOMS: atom_id res chain seq x y z
N ILE A 1 -75.26 10.71 -21.04
CA ILE A 1 -74.41 10.00 -20.08
C ILE A 1 -74.23 8.57 -20.61
N ARG A 2 -73.16 8.23 -21.29
CA ARG A 2 -72.85 6.88 -21.80
C ARG A 2 -71.73 6.23 -20.95
N ARG A 3 -72.04 5.08 -20.36
CA ARG A 3 -71.15 4.16 -19.73
C ARG A 3 -70.35 3.45 -20.85
N TYR A 4 -69.03 3.58 -20.86
CA TYR A 4 -68.13 2.71 -21.67
C TYR A 4 -67.64 1.54 -20.82
N GLY A 5 -67.83 0.34 -21.38
CA GLY A 5 -67.51 -0.94 -20.76
C GLY A 5 -66.02 -1.15 -20.61
N ARG A 6 -65.67 -1.81 -19.54
CA ARG A 6 -64.30 -2.30 -19.30
C ARG A 6 -64.03 -3.49 -20.23
N GLY A 7 -63.12 -3.33 -21.21
CA GLY A 7 -62.69 -4.41 -22.09
C GLY A 7 -61.74 -5.40 -21.40
N PRO A 8 -61.49 -6.58 -21.99
CA PRO A 8 -60.79 -7.71 -21.38
C PRO A 8 -59.27 -7.52 -21.16
N LEU A 9 -58.71 -6.40 -21.59
CA LEU A 9 -57.28 -6.08 -21.41
C LEU A 9 -56.85 -5.80 -19.96
N GLY A 10 -57.78 -5.47 -19.07
CA GLY A 10 -57.51 -5.22 -17.66
C GLY A 10 -57.24 -6.47 -16.82
N SER A 11 -57.62 -7.65 -17.28
CA SER A 11 -57.40 -8.91 -16.58
C SER A 11 -56.02 -9.53 -16.90
N LEU A 12 -55.59 -9.40 -18.15
CA LEU A 12 -54.28 -9.89 -18.58
C LEU A 12 -53.10 -9.12 -17.91
N ALA A 13 -53.25 -7.80 -17.75
CA ALA A 13 -52.22 -6.99 -17.07
C ALA A 13 -52.06 -7.30 -15.58
N ARG A 14 -53.17 -7.74 -14.90
CA ARG A 14 -53.10 -8.16 -13.50
C ARG A 14 -52.55 -9.57 -13.33
N THR A 15 -52.80 -10.46 -14.25
CA THR A 15 -52.26 -11.82 -14.24
C THR A 15 -50.75 -11.79 -14.57
N ALA A 16 -50.33 -10.99 -15.54
CA ALA A 16 -48.92 -10.78 -15.84
C ALA A 16 -48.16 -10.22 -14.63
N ARG A 17 -48.69 -9.18 -13.95
CA ARG A 17 -48.06 -8.63 -12.75
C ARG A 17 -47.97 -9.60 -11.56
N ARG A 18 -48.88 -10.57 -11.45
CA ARG A 18 -48.85 -11.58 -10.37
C ARG A 18 -47.84 -12.71 -10.65
N VAL A 19 -47.57 -13.03 -11.91
CA VAL A 19 -46.62 -14.11 -12.28
C VAL A 19 -45.20 -13.58 -12.40
N TYR A 20 -45.01 -12.36 -12.91
CA TYR A 20 -43.67 -11.78 -13.04
C TYR A 20 -43.01 -11.36 -11.72
N ARG A 21 -43.77 -10.95 -10.70
CA ARG A 21 -43.23 -10.60 -9.40
C ARG A 21 -42.54 -11.77 -8.66
N PRO A 22 -43.13 -12.96 -8.55
CA PRO A 22 -42.44 -14.09 -7.94
C PRO A 22 -41.29 -14.63 -8.79
N LEU A 23 -41.38 -14.55 -10.13
CA LEU A 23 -40.30 -14.95 -11.02
C LEU A 23 -39.11 -13.97 -10.96
N LEU A 24 -39.32 -12.67 -10.84
CA LEU A 24 -38.28 -11.69 -10.63
C LEU A 24 -37.63 -11.83 -9.24
N ALA A 25 -38.44 -12.09 -8.21
CA ALA A 25 -37.96 -12.36 -6.87
C ALA A 25 -37.18 -13.69 -6.79
N ALA A 26 -37.61 -14.73 -7.51
CA ALA A 26 -36.87 -15.99 -7.61
C ALA A 26 -35.60 -15.84 -8.43
N ALA A 27 -35.58 -15.03 -9.49
CA ALA A 27 -34.37 -14.73 -10.27
C ALA A 27 -33.39 -13.89 -9.46
N LEU A 28 -33.84 -12.90 -8.68
CA LEU A 28 -33.02 -12.14 -7.76
C LEU A 28 -32.46 -12.99 -6.61
N LEU A 29 -33.25 -13.92 -6.07
CA LEU A 29 -32.81 -14.86 -5.06
C LEU A 29 -31.84 -15.91 -5.62
N LEU A 30 -31.99 -16.33 -6.86
CA LEU A 30 -31.06 -17.22 -7.57
C LEU A 30 -29.77 -16.49 -7.93
N CYS A 31 -29.81 -15.21 -8.30
CA CYS A 31 -28.61 -14.40 -8.52
C CYS A 31 -27.88 -14.11 -7.19
N CYS A 32 -28.59 -13.86 -6.10
CA CYS A 32 -27.99 -13.70 -4.78
C CYS A 32 -27.50 -15.02 -4.18
N GLY A 33 -28.07 -16.16 -4.56
CA GLY A 33 -27.66 -17.48 -4.05
C GLY A 33 -26.44 -18.10 -4.72
N TRP A 34 -25.99 -17.55 -5.86
CA TRP A 34 -24.81 -18.05 -6.56
C TRP A 34 -23.52 -17.27 -6.29
N SER A 35 -23.60 -16.20 -5.52
CA SER A 35 -22.43 -15.41 -5.11
C SER A 35 -21.88 -15.75 -3.72
N CYS A 36 -22.39 -16.80 -3.07
CA CYS A 36 -21.86 -17.30 -1.79
C CYS A 36 -20.95 -18.52 -1.89
N ALA A 37 -20.34 -18.77 -3.04
CA ALA A 37 -19.11 -19.57 -3.03
C ALA A 37 -18.02 -18.63 -2.51
N ALA A 38 -17.39 -19.02 -1.40
CA ALA A 38 -16.29 -18.28 -0.78
C ALA A 38 -15.11 -18.19 -1.76
N GLN A 39 -15.21 -17.23 -2.69
CA GLN A 39 -14.05 -16.77 -3.44
C GLN A 39 -13.43 -15.62 -2.65
N PRO A 40 -12.11 -15.50 -2.64
CA PRO A 40 -11.48 -14.32 -2.07
C PRO A 40 -12.14 -13.08 -2.65
N PHE A 41 -12.53 -12.18 -1.77
CA PHE A 41 -13.25 -10.96 -2.18
C PHE A 41 -12.35 -10.05 -3.00
N ILE A 42 -11.06 -10.13 -2.74
CA ILE A 42 -10.02 -9.31 -3.36
C ILE A 42 -8.84 -10.19 -3.71
N ASP A 43 -8.43 -10.13 -4.96
CA ASP A 43 -7.20 -10.73 -5.46
C ASP A 43 -6.14 -9.64 -5.61
N HIS A 44 -5.21 -9.61 -4.67
CA HIS A 44 -4.07 -8.69 -4.69
C HIS A 44 -2.92 -9.19 -5.59
N SER A 45 -3.06 -10.33 -6.23
CA SER A 45 -2.04 -10.88 -7.13
C SER A 45 -1.98 -10.17 -8.49
N ASN A 46 -2.96 -9.28 -8.79
CA ASN A 46 -2.99 -8.57 -10.06
C ASN A 46 -1.94 -7.43 -10.11
N PRO A 47 -0.88 -7.57 -10.93
CA PRO A 47 0.19 -6.57 -11.03
C PRO A 47 -0.25 -5.28 -11.73
N ASP A 48 -1.35 -5.28 -12.48
CA ASP A 48 -1.76 -4.14 -13.32
C ASP A 48 -2.15 -2.89 -12.52
N LEU A 49 -2.66 -3.07 -11.30
CA LEU A 49 -3.06 -1.96 -10.45
C LEU A 49 -1.87 -1.19 -9.86
N SER A 50 -0.73 -1.85 -9.66
CA SER A 50 0.47 -1.21 -9.10
C SER A 50 1.32 -0.48 -10.16
N ALA A 51 1.17 -0.85 -11.43
CA ALA A 51 2.02 -0.35 -12.50
C ALA A 51 1.67 1.09 -12.93
N MET A 52 0.40 1.46 -12.91
CA MET A 52 -0.07 2.73 -13.47
C MET A 52 0.20 3.96 -12.58
N THR A 53 0.44 3.78 -11.29
CA THR A 53 0.55 4.88 -10.32
C THR A 53 1.95 5.48 -10.17
N PHE A 54 2.97 4.88 -10.75
CA PHE A 54 4.36 5.25 -10.49
C PHE A 54 5.12 5.88 -11.65
N LEU A 55 4.54 5.91 -12.86
CA LEU A 55 5.16 6.65 -13.95
C LEU A 55 4.85 8.13 -13.83
N THR A 56 5.89 8.92 -13.82
CA THR A 56 5.81 10.38 -13.70
C THR A 56 6.11 11.10 -15.02
N MET A 57 6.41 10.34 -16.05
CA MET A 57 6.68 10.81 -17.40
C MET A 57 5.94 9.91 -18.42
N GLU A 58 5.71 10.44 -19.61
CA GLU A 58 5.14 9.67 -20.71
C GLU A 58 5.97 8.41 -20.99
N PRO A 59 5.33 7.24 -21.06
CA PRO A 59 6.04 5.98 -21.28
C PRO A 59 6.70 5.93 -22.65
N LEU A 60 7.89 5.35 -22.72
CA LEU A 60 8.55 5.02 -23.97
C LEU A 60 7.83 3.85 -24.65
N GLU A 61 7.31 4.07 -25.84
CA GLU A 61 6.75 2.99 -26.64
C GLU A 61 7.84 2.01 -27.07
N GLY A 62 7.58 0.71 -26.88
CA GLY A 62 8.50 -0.36 -27.25
C GLY A 62 9.69 -0.55 -26.31
N VAL A 63 9.67 0.10 -25.15
CA VAL A 63 10.62 -0.15 -24.06
C VAL A 63 9.88 -0.65 -22.82
N ALA A 64 10.31 -1.78 -22.28
CA ALA A 64 9.74 -2.36 -21.07
C ALA A 64 10.83 -2.80 -20.09
N CYS A 65 10.52 -2.78 -18.80
CA CYS A 65 11.36 -3.35 -17.76
C CYS A 65 10.91 -4.78 -17.44
N LEU A 66 11.77 -5.75 -17.71
CA LEU A 66 11.48 -7.17 -17.48
C LEU A 66 11.82 -7.60 -16.05
N ARG A 67 12.88 -7.06 -15.49
CA ARG A 67 13.35 -7.35 -14.13
C ARG A 67 14.25 -6.24 -13.62
N ARG A 68 14.28 -6.08 -12.32
CA ARG A 68 15.24 -5.20 -11.64
C ARG A 68 15.84 -5.88 -10.42
N SER A 69 17.02 -5.40 -10.00
CA SER A 69 17.63 -5.78 -8.74
C SER A 69 18.32 -4.60 -8.11
N ALA A 70 18.44 -4.60 -6.79
CA ALA A 70 19.24 -3.64 -6.07
C ALA A 70 19.99 -4.32 -4.92
N GLN A 71 21.25 -3.92 -4.76
CA GLN A 71 22.07 -4.24 -3.59
C GLN A 71 22.34 -2.93 -2.84
N VAL A 72 21.89 -2.87 -1.59
CA VAL A 72 21.87 -1.63 -0.81
C VAL A 72 22.60 -1.82 0.49
N THR A 73 23.48 -0.89 0.82
CA THR A 73 24.26 -0.90 2.07
C THR A 73 24.13 0.45 2.77
N PRO A 74 23.16 0.62 3.67
CA PRO A 74 23.07 1.81 4.50
C PRO A 74 24.14 1.83 5.60
N ASP A 75 24.78 2.98 5.77
CA ASP A 75 25.61 3.27 6.95
C ASP A 75 24.76 4.06 7.96
N THR A 76 24.17 3.37 8.90
CA THR A 76 23.29 3.96 9.93
C THR A 76 24.03 4.90 10.90
N ARG A 77 25.36 4.90 10.93
CA ARG A 77 26.16 5.81 11.76
C ARG A 77 26.40 7.14 11.06
N ARG A 78 26.57 7.08 9.73
CA ARG A 78 26.82 8.27 8.90
C ARG A 78 25.55 8.84 8.26
N GLY A 79 24.45 8.07 8.27
CA GLY A 79 23.23 8.43 7.59
C GLY A 79 23.36 8.39 6.07
N THR A 80 24.26 7.56 5.53
CA THR A 80 24.48 7.44 4.09
C THR A 80 24.07 6.10 3.55
N VAL A 81 23.81 6.03 2.26
CA VAL A 81 23.51 4.80 1.53
C VAL A 81 24.54 4.63 0.41
N ALA A 82 24.93 3.41 0.15
CA ALA A 82 25.61 3.01 -1.07
C ALA A 82 24.84 1.86 -1.70
N GLY A 83 24.73 1.84 -3.02
CA GLY A 83 23.98 0.79 -3.70
C GLY A 83 24.36 0.63 -5.16
N THR A 84 24.01 -0.54 -5.68
CA THR A 84 24.05 -0.88 -7.10
C THR A 84 22.65 -1.32 -7.52
N ALA A 85 22.13 -0.76 -8.60
CA ALA A 85 20.86 -1.15 -9.18
C ALA A 85 21.07 -1.66 -10.62
N SER A 86 20.33 -2.72 -10.98
CA SER A 86 20.34 -3.27 -12.33
C SER A 86 18.89 -3.42 -12.85
N TYR A 87 18.72 -3.12 -14.13
CA TYR A 87 17.45 -3.17 -14.84
C TYR A 87 17.63 -3.97 -16.12
N GLN A 88 16.90 -5.06 -16.27
CA GLN A 88 16.79 -5.78 -17.54
C GLN A 88 15.70 -5.11 -18.36
N LEU A 89 16.11 -4.37 -19.37
CA LEU A 89 15.20 -3.64 -20.25
C LEU A 89 15.06 -4.37 -21.58
N GLN A 90 13.83 -4.36 -22.12
CA GLN A 90 13.56 -4.74 -23.48
C GLN A 90 13.37 -3.49 -24.30
N ASN A 91 14.12 -3.35 -25.41
CA ASN A 91 13.98 -2.26 -26.38
C ASN A 91 13.67 -2.84 -27.76
N THR A 92 12.40 -2.84 -28.14
CA THR A 92 11.93 -3.39 -29.44
C THR A 92 11.89 -2.35 -30.55
N THR A 93 12.32 -1.11 -30.28
CA THR A 93 12.22 -0.01 -31.25
C THR A 93 13.25 -0.11 -32.38
N GLY A 94 14.33 -0.87 -32.17
CA GLY A 94 15.47 -0.93 -33.10
C GLY A 94 16.27 0.38 -33.17
N GLN A 95 16.07 1.30 -32.23
CA GLN A 95 16.75 2.59 -32.12
C GLN A 95 17.22 2.82 -30.69
N GLU A 96 18.21 3.71 -30.51
CA GLU A 96 18.59 4.19 -29.20
C GLU A 96 17.41 4.92 -28.55
N GLN A 97 17.19 4.68 -27.25
CA GLN A 97 16.13 5.30 -26.45
C GLN A 97 16.70 5.96 -25.21
N THR A 98 16.12 7.07 -24.77
CA THR A 98 16.52 7.72 -23.52
C THR A 98 15.62 7.30 -22.37
N VAL A 99 16.17 6.50 -21.46
CA VAL A 99 15.50 6.09 -20.22
C VAL A 99 15.73 7.15 -19.14
N ALA A 100 14.67 7.50 -18.43
CA ALA A 100 14.70 8.41 -17.28
C ALA A 100 14.50 7.63 -15.97
N LEU A 101 15.35 7.95 -14.99
CA LEU A 101 15.25 7.41 -13.63
C LEU A 101 15.22 8.55 -12.62
N GLY A 102 14.33 8.44 -11.63
CA GLY A 102 14.31 9.30 -10.45
C GLY A 102 15.38 8.86 -9.45
N VAL A 103 16.12 9.83 -8.97
CA VAL A 103 17.20 9.64 -7.98
C VAL A 103 16.92 10.57 -6.81
N THR A 104 17.01 10.04 -5.60
CA THR A 104 16.83 10.88 -4.40
C THR A 104 17.85 12.01 -4.34
N PRO A 105 17.47 13.24 -4.00
CA PRO A 105 18.42 14.33 -3.77
C PRO A 105 19.47 13.95 -2.72
N GLY A 106 20.70 14.35 -2.97
CA GLY A 106 21.85 14.01 -2.12
C GLY A 106 22.56 12.71 -2.48
N TYR A 107 22.01 11.94 -3.44
CA TYR A 107 22.77 10.84 -4.05
C TYR A 107 23.60 11.33 -5.24
N THR A 108 24.77 10.71 -5.38
CA THR A 108 25.64 10.82 -6.54
C THR A 108 25.58 9.52 -7.32
N ILE A 109 25.43 9.62 -8.62
CA ILE A 109 25.62 8.49 -9.53
C ILE A 109 27.09 8.47 -9.91
N SER A 110 27.78 7.38 -9.60
CA SER A 110 29.21 7.25 -9.82
C SER A 110 29.55 6.49 -11.10
N ASN A 111 28.65 5.61 -11.55
CA ASN A 111 28.88 4.79 -12.73
C ASN A 111 27.54 4.35 -13.35
N VAL A 112 27.47 4.35 -14.69
CA VAL A 112 26.34 3.84 -15.47
C VAL A 112 26.89 2.96 -16.59
N ARG A 113 26.36 1.76 -16.72
CA ARG A 113 26.76 0.81 -17.76
C ARG A 113 25.54 0.24 -18.48
N ALA A 114 25.65 0.12 -19.80
CA ALA A 114 24.74 -0.70 -20.60
C ALA A 114 25.48 -1.94 -21.12
N ASN A 115 24.95 -3.13 -20.86
CA ASN A 115 25.58 -4.43 -21.20
C ASN A 115 27.07 -4.51 -20.77
N GLY A 116 27.35 -3.99 -19.55
CA GLY A 116 28.71 -3.95 -18.99
C GLY A 116 29.64 -2.86 -19.52
N VAL A 117 29.23 -2.10 -20.53
CA VAL A 117 30.01 -0.99 -21.12
C VAL A 117 29.58 0.32 -20.46
N GLU A 118 30.54 1.10 -19.98
CA GLU A 118 30.29 2.42 -19.41
C GLU A 118 29.72 3.37 -20.47
N ILE A 119 28.63 4.06 -20.10
CA ILE A 119 27.94 4.98 -20.99
C ILE A 119 27.77 6.35 -20.34
N PRO A 120 27.69 7.43 -21.13
CA PRO A 120 27.43 8.76 -20.62
C PRO A 120 26.01 8.90 -20.07
N PHE A 121 25.87 9.75 -19.07
CA PHE A 121 24.57 10.06 -18.45
C PHE A 121 24.52 11.55 -18.08
N SER A 122 23.31 12.06 -17.86
CA SER A 122 23.08 13.38 -17.30
C SER A 122 22.19 13.32 -16.08
N VAL A 123 22.38 14.22 -15.14
CA VAL A 123 21.53 14.39 -13.97
C VAL A 123 21.03 15.82 -13.94
N SER A 124 19.73 16.01 -13.77
CA SER A 124 19.07 17.32 -13.67
C SER A 124 18.02 17.31 -12.55
N ASP A 125 17.66 18.48 -12.06
CA ASP A 125 16.57 18.60 -11.08
C ASP A 125 15.23 18.25 -11.72
N TYR A 126 14.37 17.58 -10.95
CA TYR A 126 13.02 17.23 -11.34
C TYR A 126 12.02 17.76 -10.31
N GLN A 127 11.13 18.65 -10.73
CA GLN A 127 10.34 19.48 -9.80
C GLN A 127 9.09 18.80 -9.24
N GLU A 128 8.56 17.76 -9.88
CA GLU A 128 7.27 17.19 -9.45
C GLU A 128 7.38 16.34 -8.19
N TYR A 129 8.53 15.71 -7.93
CA TYR A 129 8.72 14.76 -6.82
C TYR A 129 9.95 15.03 -5.98
N ASN A 130 10.55 16.22 -6.06
CA ASN A 130 11.82 16.51 -5.40
C ASN A 130 12.92 15.47 -5.67
N GLU A 131 12.93 14.89 -6.86
CA GLU A 131 13.93 13.93 -7.31
C GLU A 131 14.91 14.60 -8.26
N ALA A 132 16.12 14.10 -8.33
CA ALA A 132 16.98 14.35 -9.48
C ALA A 132 16.60 13.37 -10.59
N LYS A 133 16.55 13.86 -11.82
CA LYS A 133 16.29 13.04 -13.00
C LYS A 133 17.61 12.61 -13.63
N LEU A 134 17.87 11.32 -13.64
CA LEU A 134 18.95 10.69 -14.38
C LEU A 134 18.46 10.28 -15.76
N GLU A 135 19.09 10.78 -16.82
CA GLU A 135 18.79 10.40 -18.21
C GLU A 135 19.95 9.61 -18.81
N VAL A 136 19.62 8.48 -19.40
CA VAL A 136 20.59 7.51 -19.95
C VAL A 136 20.13 7.08 -21.35
N ALA A 137 21.01 7.19 -22.32
CA ALA A 137 20.77 6.65 -23.65
C ALA A 137 21.12 5.15 -23.68
N ILE A 138 20.11 4.29 -23.84
CA ILE A 138 20.29 2.86 -23.97
C ILE A 138 20.43 2.45 -25.45
N PRO A 139 21.27 1.45 -25.78
CA PRO A 139 21.49 1.05 -27.16
C PRO A 139 20.26 0.47 -27.85
N ALA A 140 20.33 0.46 -29.20
CA ALA A 140 19.33 -0.15 -30.07
C ALA A 140 19.40 -1.69 -30.09
N GLU A 141 19.45 -2.30 -28.92
CA GLU A 141 19.52 -3.74 -28.73
C GLU A 141 18.24 -4.22 -28.07
N GLU A 142 17.73 -5.39 -28.48
CA GLU A 142 16.46 -5.90 -27.98
C GLU A 142 16.47 -6.13 -26.46
N GLN A 143 17.62 -6.50 -25.90
CA GLN A 143 17.79 -6.65 -24.45
C GLN A 143 18.99 -5.82 -24.00
N VAL A 144 18.75 -5.02 -22.98
CA VAL A 144 19.76 -4.15 -22.38
C VAL A 144 19.77 -4.36 -20.87
N GLU A 145 20.92 -4.71 -20.34
CA GLU A 145 21.17 -4.66 -18.91
C GLU A 145 21.75 -3.27 -18.54
N LEU A 146 20.93 -2.43 -17.96
CA LEU A 146 21.34 -1.14 -17.43
C LEU A 146 21.75 -1.30 -15.96
N THR A 147 23.00 -1.03 -15.63
CA THR A 147 23.52 -1.08 -14.25
C THR A 147 24.03 0.27 -13.84
N LEU A 148 23.76 0.70 -12.61
CA LEU A 148 24.25 1.95 -12.06
C LEU A 148 24.68 1.81 -10.60
N GLU A 149 25.70 2.57 -10.23
CA GLU A 149 26.18 2.71 -8.87
C GLU A 149 25.78 4.08 -8.32
N TYR A 150 25.21 4.09 -7.14
CA TYR A 150 24.68 5.30 -6.50
C TYR A 150 24.98 5.33 -5.02
N GLY A 151 24.92 6.51 -4.44
CA GLY A 151 25.06 6.64 -2.99
C GLY A 151 25.24 8.07 -2.54
N GLY A 152 25.12 8.27 -1.24
CA GLY A 152 25.25 9.56 -0.61
C GLY A 152 24.33 9.67 0.61
N PHE A 153 24.03 10.90 0.99
CA PHE A 153 23.11 11.21 2.06
C PHE A 153 21.72 11.51 1.46
N PRO A 154 20.71 10.66 1.66
CA PRO A 154 19.37 10.92 1.13
C PRO A 154 18.80 12.17 1.80
N GLN A 155 18.53 13.19 1.01
CA GLN A 155 17.92 14.43 1.47
C GLN A 155 16.42 14.36 1.24
N GLU A 156 15.67 14.87 2.19
CA GLU A 156 14.24 15.07 2.07
C GLU A 156 13.87 16.50 2.31
N ASP A 157 13.18 17.07 1.34
CA ASP A 157 12.60 18.40 1.47
C ASP A 157 11.08 18.33 1.77
N LEU A 158 10.47 17.16 1.61
CA LEU A 158 9.04 16.94 1.88
C LEU A 158 8.84 15.75 2.81
N PRO A 159 7.99 15.89 3.84
CA PRO A 159 7.54 14.75 4.60
C PRO A 159 6.81 13.79 3.65
N THR A 160 7.30 12.57 3.54
CA THR A 160 6.59 11.52 2.81
C THR A 160 5.52 10.93 3.72
N MET A 161 4.41 10.49 3.13
CA MET A 161 3.30 9.89 3.90
C MET A 161 3.70 8.55 4.56
N GLN A 162 4.76 7.91 4.06
CA GLN A 162 5.20 6.60 4.55
C GLN A 162 6.28 6.66 5.66
N GLY A 163 6.59 7.83 6.19
CA GLY A 163 7.44 7.97 7.37
C GLY A 163 8.85 8.45 7.13
N GLY A 164 9.07 9.02 5.97
CA GLY A 164 10.32 9.71 5.69
C GLY A 164 11.52 8.80 5.49
N LYS A 165 12.65 9.42 5.19
CA LYS A 165 13.95 8.75 5.03
C LYS A 165 14.73 8.87 6.33
N GLU A 166 14.43 8.02 7.28
CA GLU A 166 15.25 7.97 8.49
C GLU A 166 16.28 6.86 8.36
N LEU A 167 17.50 7.18 8.71
CA LEU A 167 18.64 6.28 8.74
C LEU A 167 19.27 6.35 10.12
N SER A 168 18.82 5.52 11.05
CA SER A 168 19.43 5.40 12.37
C SER A 168 19.68 3.94 12.74
N GLY A 169 20.43 3.70 13.82
CA GLY A 169 20.64 2.35 14.34
C GLY A 169 19.40 1.74 15.00
N GLU A 170 18.39 2.54 15.28
CA GLU A 170 17.15 2.11 15.91
C GLU A 170 16.01 1.93 14.91
N TYR A 171 16.01 2.75 13.86
CA TYR A 171 14.96 2.79 12.86
C TYR A 171 15.51 3.22 11.52
N LEU A 172 15.07 2.59 10.46
CA LEU A 172 15.41 2.92 9.09
C LEU A 172 14.15 2.81 8.23
N CYS A 173 13.92 3.82 7.40
CA CYS A 173 12.98 3.77 6.30
C CYS A 173 13.69 4.20 5.02
N LEU A 174 13.63 3.37 4.01
CA LEU A 174 14.05 3.69 2.65
C LEU A 174 12.88 3.44 1.71
N GLU A 175 12.49 4.45 0.96
CA GLU A 175 11.39 4.35 0.02
C GLU A 175 11.78 4.85 -1.37
N ASN A 176 11.18 4.23 -2.38
CA ASN A 176 11.30 4.61 -3.80
C ASN A 176 12.76 4.88 -4.21
N ALA A 177 13.04 6.10 -4.69
CA ALA A 177 14.36 6.50 -5.17
C ALA A 177 15.45 6.52 -4.09
N ALA A 178 15.09 6.53 -2.80
CA ALA A 178 16.06 6.39 -1.70
C ALA A 178 16.51 4.94 -1.50
N LEU A 179 15.66 3.97 -1.83
CA LEU A 179 16.03 2.55 -1.82
C LEU A 179 16.84 2.19 -3.07
N SER A 180 16.33 2.58 -4.25
CA SER A 180 17.01 2.41 -5.53
C SER A 180 16.44 3.39 -6.56
N PRO A 181 17.25 3.88 -7.54
CA PRO A 181 16.73 4.73 -8.60
C PRO A 181 15.48 4.15 -9.26
N ARG A 182 14.48 4.98 -9.49
CA ARG A 182 13.14 4.61 -9.91
C ARG A 182 12.93 4.88 -11.39
N LEU A 183 12.47 3.91 -12.16
CA LEU A 183 12.09 4.13 -13.56
C LEU A 183 10.93 5.15 -13.64
N MET A 184 11.08 6.17 -14.49
CA MET A 184 10.11 7.27 -14.64
C MET A 184 9.31 7.20 -15.93
N ASN A 185 9.84 6.58 -16.98
CA ASN A 185 9.25 6.53 -18.31
C ASN A 185 9.31 5.15 -18.98
N VAL A 186 9.49 4.09 -18.20
CA VAL A 186 9.55 2.72 -18.74
C VAL A 186 8.42 1.90 -18.12
N MET A 187 7.59 1.32 -18.96
CA MET A 187 6.50 0.43 -18.53
C MET A 187 7.03 -0.89 -17.96
N PRO A 188 6.25 -1.55 -17.10
CA PRO A 188 6.55 -2.92 -16.71
C PRO A 188 6.44 -3.88 -17.90
N GLY A 189 7.08 -5.04 -17.77
CA GLY A 189 6.80 -6.20 -18.61
C GLY A 189 5.46 -6.87 -18.28
N GLU A 190 5.19 -8.01 -18.89
CA GLU A 190 3.95 -8.76 -18.66
C GLU A 190 3.76 -9.21 -17.20
N ASP A 191 4.86 -9.44 -16.49
CA ASP A 191 4.86 -9.86 -15.08
C ASP A 191 4.96 -8.68 -14.08
N GLY A 192 4.66 -7.46 -14.50
CA GLY A 192 4.83 -6.26 -13.68
C GLY A 192 6.28 -5.80 -13.60
N TYR A 193 6.73 -5.39 -12.41
CA TYR A 193 8.12 -4.97 -12.14
C TYR A 193 8.82 -5.95 -11.18
N PRO A 194 9.10 -7.21 -11.59
CA PRO A 194 9.76 -8.15 -10.69
C PRO A 194 11.10 -7.58 -10.21
N ALA A 195 11.30 -7.55 -8.91
CA ALA A 195 12.50 -7.02 -8.31
C ALA A 195 13.05 -7.93 -7.22
N THR A 196 14.37 -8.09 -7.21
CA THR A 196 15.12 -8.69 -6.12
C THR A 196 15.88 -7.59 -5.39
N ILE A 197 15.60 -7.41 -4.12
CA ILE A 197 16.28 -6.40 -3.28
C ILE A 197 17.11 -7.12 -2.22
N GLU A 198 18.39 -6.78 -2.16
CA GLU A 198 19.30 -7.19 -1.10
C GLU A 198 19.72 -5.97 -0.28
N ILE A 199 19.63 -6.07 1.03
CA ILE A 199 20.06 -5.01 1.92
C ILE A 199 20.99 -5.56 3.01
N THR A 200 22.12 -4.90 3.23
CA THR A 200 23.08 -5.26 4.27
C THR A 200 23.00 -4.28 5.44
N LEU A 201 22.66 -4.79 6.61
CA LEU A 201 22.41 -4.00 7.82
C LEU A 201 23.03 -4.66 9.06
N PRO A 202 23.17 -3.93 10.20
CA PRO A 202 23.53 -4.52 11.47
C PRO A 202 22.64 -5.71 11.82
N ALA A 203 23.25 -6.80 12.29
CA ALA A 203 22.56 -8.07 12.54
C ALA A 203 21.43 -7.99 13.59
N ALA A 204 21.41 -6.93 14.40
CA ALA A 204 20.36 -6.66 15.39
C ALA A 204 19.08 -6.08 14.80
N MET A 205 19.13 -5.58 13.56
CA MET A 205 17.96 -5.00 12.89
C MET A 205 17.11 -6.09 12.20
N THR A 206 15.82 -5.97 12.31
CA THR A 206 14.86 -6.77 11.53
C THR A 206 14.49 -5.98 10.27
N VAL A 207 14.51 -6.62 9.11
CA VAL A 207 14.16 -6.01 7.82
C VAL A 207 12.72 -6.38 7.46
N ILE A 208 11.92 -5.38 7.13
CA ILE A 208 10.49 -5.51 6.87
C ILE A 208 10.16 -4.82 5.55
N PRO A 209 10.01 -5.55 4.44
CA PRO A 209 9.49 -5.01 3.20
C PRO A 209 8.02 -4.56 3.36
N PHE A 210 7.68 -3.41 2.81
CA PHE A 210 6.30 -2.93 2.78
C PHE A 210 5.52 -3.56 1.62
N CYS A 211 5.35 -4.85 1.71
CA CYS A 211 4.56 -5.70 0.79
C CYS A 211 4.33 -7.06 1.45
N ALA A 212 3.57 -7.94 0.84
CA ALA A 212 3.30 -9.27 1.36
C ALA A 212 4.56 -10.16 1.49
N SER A 213 5.60 -9.90 0.68
CA SER A 213 6.83 -10.72 0.68
C SER A 213 7.61 -10.62 1.98
N GLU A 214 8.20 -11.73 2.41
CA GLU A 214 9.10 -11.79 3.56
C GLU A 214 10.55 -11.53 3.15
N ALA A 215 11.32 -10.94 4.07
CA ALA A 215 12.77 -10.83 3.90
C ALA A 215 13.47 -12.02 4.58
N GLU A 216 14.38 -12.66 3.87
CA GLU A 216 15.19 -13.77 4.38
C GLU A 216 16.66 -13.36 4.53
N VAL A 217 17.35 -13.92 5.53
CA VAL A 217 18.79 -13.74 5.70
C VAL A 217 19.52 -14.64 4.70
N VAL A 218 20.24 -14.04 3.75
CA VAL A 218 21.00 -14.77 2.74
C VAL A 218 22.49 -14.84 3.03
N ALA A 219 23.01 -13.94 3.88
CA ALA A 219 24.40 -13.97 4.34
C ALA A 219 24.55 -13.35 5.73
N GLU A 220 25.48 -13.90 6.52
CA GLU A 220 25.96 -13.32 7.78
C GLU A 220 27.44 -12.99 7.64
N HIS A 221 27.82 -11.79 8.06
CA HIS A 221 29.19 -11.28 7.90
C HIS A 221 29.94 -11.22 9.23
N GLY A 222 31.23 -11.38 9.17
CA GLY A 222 32.10 -11.39 10.36
C GLY A 222 32.24 -10.03 11.06
N ASP A 223 31.76 -8.97 10.45
CA ASP A 223 31.70 -7.61 10.99
C ASP A 223 30.43 -7.28 11.80
N GLY A 224 29.56 -8.27 11.99
CA GLY A 224 28.30 -8.11 12.71
C GLY A 224 27.16 -7.56 11.87
N THR A 225 27.26 -7.62 10.56
CA THR A 225 26.16 -7.32 9.64
C THR A 225 25.55 -8.59 9.04
N LYS A 226 24.35 -8.46 8.49
CA LYS A 226 23.64 -9.49 7.70
C LYS A 226 23.14 -8.89 6.43
N THR A 227 23.08 -9.71 5.37
CA THR A 227 22.39 -9.38 4.13
C THR A 227 21.03 -10.08 4.12
N TRP A 228 20.01 -9.28 3.91
CA TRP A 228 18.63 -9.70 3.77
C TRP A 228 18.25 -9.60 2.30
N ARG A 229 17.39 -10.51 1.82
CA ARG A 229 16.84 -10.51 0.47
C ARG A 229 15.33 -10.63 0.52
N TYR A 230 14.64 -9.93 -0.39
CA TYR A 230 13.22 -10.13 -0.66
C TYR A 230 12.92 -9.89 -2.14
N GLU A 231 11.81 -10.46 -2.58
CA GLU A 231 11.27 -10.30 -3.94
C GLU A 231 10.01 -9.43 -3.88
N THR A 232 9.76 -8.64 -4.93
CA THR A 232 8.55 -7.82 -5.06
C THR A 232 8.24 -7.59 -6.53
N ASN A 233 6.96 -7.41 -6.88
CA ASN A 233 6.51 -7.07 -8.24
C ASN A 233 6.20 -5.58 -8.39
N ARG A 234 6.43 -4.77 -7.34
CA ARG A 234 6.01 -3.37 -7.31
C ARG A 234 7.04 -2.47 -7.93
N ALA A 235 6.56 -1.43 -8.61
CA ALA A 235 7.41 -0.40 -9.23
C ALA A 235 8.25 0.35 -8.20
N GLY A 236 7.64 0.74 -7.08
CA GLY A 236 8.31 1.34 -5.94
C GLY A 236 8.75 0.28 -4.92
N GLY A 237 9.73 0.59 -4.11
CA GLY A 237 10.11 -0.20 -2.97
C GLY A 237 10.04 0.66 -1.72
N ILE A 238 9.46 0.11 -0.65
CA ILE A 238 9.52 0.69 0.68
C ILE A 238 10.02 -0.39 1.62
N LEU A 239 11.00 -0.04 2.42
CA LEU A 239 11.63 -0.94 3.36
C LEU A 239 11.75 -0.28 4.71
N TYR A 240 11.32 -0.99 5.73
CA TYR A 240 11.55 -0.64 7.13
C TYR A 240 12.59 -1.57 7.73
N ALA A 241 13.41 -1.05 8.61
CA ALA A 241 14.26 -1.88 9.45
C ALA A 241 14.50 -1.23 10.81
N GLY A 242 14.69 -2.07 11.83
CA GLY A 242 14.90 -1.59 13.20
C GLY A 242 14.92 -2.70 14.23
N ASP A 243 14.94 -2.30 15.50
CA ASP A 243 14.79 -3.24 16.63
C ASP A 243 13.29 -3.51 16.85
N TYR A 244 12.73 -4.35 15.96
CA TYR A 244 11.33 -4.73 15.97
C TYR A 244 11.10 -6.06 16.72
N VAL A 245 9.96 -6.12 17.40
CA VAL A 245 9.29 -7.38 17.78
C VAL A 245 8.31 -7.72 16.67
N ARG A 246 8.21 -8.99 16.33
CA ARG A 246 7.17 -9.54 15.47
C ARG A 246 6.21 -10.35 16.32
N GLU A 247 4.95 -10.03 16.28
CA GLU A 247 3.86 -10.81 16.85
C GLU A 247 3.00 -11.38 15.73
N GLU A 248 2.82 -12.69 15.71
CA GLU A 248 2.01 -13.37 14.71
C GLU A 248 0.58 -13.54 15.23
N ILE A 249 -0.39 -13.02 14.47
CA ILE A 249 -1.80 -13.03 14.81
C ILE A 249 -2.56 -13.79 13.74
N GLN A 250 -3.33 -14.81 14.11
CA GLN A 250 -4.23 -15.53 13.23
C GLN A 250 -5.62 -14.89 13.30
N ALA A 251 -6.09 -14.30 12.19
CA ALA A 251 -7.41 -13.65 12.12
C ALA A 251 -7.89 -13.47 10.67
N GLY A 252 -9.19 -13.49 10.45
CA GLY A 252 -9.79 -13.25 9.14
C GLY A 252 -9.40 -14.25 8.04
N GLY A 253 -8.87 -15.41 8.42
CA GLY A 253 -8.31 -16.41 7.48
C GLY A 253 -6.88 -16.10 7.05
N LEU A 254 -6.24 -15.09 7.61
CA LEU A 254 -4.87 -14.66 7.31
C LEU A 254 -3.97 -14.79 8.53
N THR A 255 -2.67 -14.78 8.26
CA THR A 255 -1.65 -14.51 9.27
C THR A 255 -1.29 -13.01 9.20
N ILE A 256 -1.44 -12.30 10.30
CA ILE A 256 -1.05 -10.90 10.43
C ILE A 256 0.27 -10.84 11.19
N ASP A 257 1.30 -10.32 10.55
CA ASP A 257 2.59 -10.05 11.16
C ASP A 257 2.60 -8.63 11.70
N PHE A 258 2.45 -8.50 13.01
CA PHE A 258 2.45 -7.22 13.68
C PHE A 258 3.85 -6.86 14.15
N TYR A 259 4.44 -5.87 13.50
CA TYR A 259 5.78 -5.36 13.79
C TYR A 259 5.71 -4.06 14.57
N TYR A 260 6.31 -4.03 15.74
CA TYR A 260 6.45 -2.83 16.56
C TYR A 260 7.81 -2.78 17.26
N GLY A 261 8.29 -1.59 17.56
CA GLY A 261 9.58 -1.41 18.25
C GLY A 261 9.58 -2.11 19.60
N ARG A 262 10.67 -2.79 19.93
CA ARG A 262 10.82 -3.53 21.20
C ARG A 262 10.55 -2.68 22.42
N LYS A 263 10.85 -1.38 22.36
CA LYS A 263 10.54 -0.41 23.43
C LYS A 263 9.04 -0.29 23.75
N HIS A 264 8.17 -0.66 22.82
CA HIS A 264 6.72 -0.61 22.97
C HIS A 264 6.09 -1.94 23.42
N GLN A 265 6.85 -3.03 23.51
CA GLN A 265 6.32 -4.37 23.74
C GLN A 265 5.38 -4.43 24.96
N ALA A 266 5.83 -3.93 26.09
CA ALA A 266 5.02 -3.98 27.32
C ALA A 266 3.71 -3.18 27.21
N VAL A 267 3.74 -2.07 26.45
CA VAL A 267 2.55 -1.23 26.21
C VAL A 267 1.57 -1.97 25.29
N MET A 268 2.07 -2.62 24.25
CA MET A 268 1.26 -3.35 23.27
C MET A 268 0.57 -4.56 23.91
N GLU A 269 1.30 -5.32 24.71
CA GLU A 269 0.77 -6.45 25.47
C GLU A 269 -0.30 -5.99 26.49
N ALA A 270 -0.04 -4.92 27.24
CA ALA A 270 -0.97 -4.38 28.22
C ALA A 270 -2.24 -3.77 27.59
N ALA A 271 -2.15 -3.25 26.38
CA ALA A 271 -3.27 -2.67 25.63
C ALA A 271 -4.14 -3.72 24.92
N GLY A 272 -3.72 -4.98 24.83
CA GLY A 272 -4.43 -6.00 24.08
C GLY A 272 -4.45 -5.71 22.56
N ALA A 273 -3.35 -5.21 22.04
CA ALA A 273 -3.29 -4.78 20.63
C ALA A 273 -3.56 -5.92 19.64
N ALA A 274 -3.08 -7.12 19.95
CA ALA A 274 -3.33 -8.30 19.12
C ALA A 274 -4.82 -8.68 19.07
N GLU A 275 -5.53 -8.55 20.19
CA GLU A 275 -6.97 -8.80 20.25
C GLU A 275 -7.76 -7.78 19.42
N ALA A 276 -7.34 -6.51 19.44
CA ALA A 276 -7.95 -5.46 18.62
C ALA A 276 -7.75 -5.74 17.13
N VAL A 277 -6.54 -6.09 16.69
CA VAL A 277 -6.25 -6.49 15.30
C VAL A 277 -7.12 -7.67 14.89
N ARG A 278 -7.22 -8.71 15.75
CA ARG A 278 -8.03 -9.90 15.47
C ARG A 278 -9.50 -9.55 15.27
N ALA A 279 -10.05 -8.73 16.15
CA ALA A 279 -11.45 -8.32 16.06
C ALA A 279 -11.77 -7.60 14.74
N VAL A 280 -10.88 -6.71 14.26
CA VAL A 280 -11.03 -6.02 12.99
C VAL A 280 -11.00 -6.99 11.81
N MET A 281 -10.02 -7.84 11.75
CA MET A 281 -9.83 -8.77 10.65
C MET A 281 -10.95 -9.80 10.56
N ASP A 282 -11.40 -10.34 11.70
CA ASP A 282 -12.52 -11.28 11.76
C ASP A 282 -13.84 -10.61 11.38
N TYR A 283 -14.05 -9.36 11.80
CA TYR A 283 -15.22 -8.58 11.36
C TYR A 283 -15.24 -8.42 9.84
N CYS A 284 -14.17 -7.95 9.25
CA CYS A 284 -14.10 -7.71 7.82
C CYS A 284 -14.24 -9.00 7.01
N ALA A 285 -13.52 -10.06 7.40
CA ALA A 285 -13.63 -11.35 6.72
C ALA A 285 -15.04 -11.94 6.82
N GLY A 286 -15.71 -11.79 7.97
CA GLY A 286 -17.08 -12.27 8.18
C GLY A 286 -18.14 -11.49 7.40
N HIS A 287 -17.94 -10.20 7.16
CA HIS A 287 -18.91 -9.34 6.47
C HIS A 287 -18.64 -9.15 4.99
N TYR A 288 -17.38 -9.16 4.58
CA TYR A 288 -16.95 -8.79 3.23
C TYR A 288 -16.20 -9.91 2.50
N GLY A 289 -15.88 -10.99 3.19
CA GLY A 289 -15.12 -12.12 2.65
C GLY A 289 -13.62 -12.02 2.93
N SER A 290 -12.93 -13.12 2.72
CA SER A 290 -11.48 -13.23 2.96
C SER A 290 -10.67 -12.51 1.88
N LEU A 291 -9.48 -12.06 2.26
CA LEU A 291 -8.47 -11.52 1.35
C LEU A 291 -7.58 -12.64 0.79
N ALA A 292 -6.99 -12.39 -0.38
CA ALA A 292 -5.93 -13.20 -0.95
C ALA A 292 -4.77 -12.33 -1.40
N PHE A 293 -3.56 -12.68 -0.99
CA PHE A 293 -2.32 -11.95 -1.32
C PHE A 293 -1.36 -12.83 -2.17
N GLY A 294 -1.88 -13.53 -3.16
CA GLY A 294 -1.08 -14.50 -3.93
C GLY A 294 -0.65 -15.68 -3.07
N ASP A 295 0.64 -16.00 -3.05
CA ASP A 295 1.14 -17.22 -2.38
C ASP A 295 1.21 -17.14 -0.84
N GLY A 296 0.95 -15.98 -0.24
CA GLY A 296 1.37 -15.74 1.14
C GLY A 296 0.29 -15.77 2.20
N GLU A 297 -0.96 -15.50 1.92
CA GLU A 297 -2.03 -15.34 2.94
C GLU A 297 -1.58 -14.55 4.19
N ARG A 298 -0.67 -13.59 4.00
CA ARG A 298 -0.06 -12.79 5.07
C ARG A 298 -0.29 -11.30 4.83
N LEU A 299 -0.56 -10.60 5.92
CA LEU A 299 -0.66 -9.15 5.98
C LEU A 299 0.31 -8.63 7.02
N LYS A 300 1.01 -7.55 6.74
CA LYS A 300 1.86 -6.89 7.73
C LYS A 300 1.17 -5.67 8.30
N LEU A 301 1.28 -5.49 9.60
CA LEU A 301 0.97 -4.25 10.29
C LEU A 301 2.27 -3.74 10.91
N ILE A 302 2.73 -2.57 10.49
CA ILE A 302 4.08 -2.10 10.79
C ILE A 302 4.01 -0.75 11.49
N GLN A 303 4.63 -0.66 12.67
CA GLN A 303 4.91 0.62 13.30
C GLN A 303 5.92 1.38 12.44
N SER A 304 5.62 2.62 12.15
CA SER A 304 6.48 3.54 11.40
C SER A 304 6.61 4.87 12.14
N ARG A 305 7.30 5.82 11.53
CA ARG A 305 7.37 7.21 12.01
C ARG A 305 6.71 8.16 11.02
N VAL A 306 5.66 7.68 10.37
CA VAL A 306 4.78 8.54 9.57
C VAL A 306 4.12 9.56 10.48
N ALA A 307 4.18 10.83 10.12
CA ALA A 307 3.70 11.89 10.98
C ALA A 307 2.16 11.97 10.95
N GLY A 308 1.53 11.54 12.05
CA GLY A 308 0.13 11.85 12.34
C GLY A 308 -0.89 10.96 11.62
N GLY A 309 -0.66 9.66 11.47
CA GLY A 309 -1.67 8.78 10.89
C GLY A 309 -1.18 7.39 10.54
N GLY A 310 -1.77 6.82 9.51
CA GLY A 310 -1.42 5.53 8.94
C GLY A 310 -1.31 5.61 7.44
N TYR A 311 -0.98 4.49 6.84
CA TYR A 311 -0.98 4.29 5.40
C TYR A 311 -1.15 2.82 5.09
N ALA A 312 -2.02 2.50 4.15
CA ALA A 312 -2.20 1.14 3.69
C ALA A 312 -1.60 0.95 2.30
N GLY A 313 -0.86 -0.12 2.15
CA GLY A 313 -0.40 -0.66 0.88
C GLY A 313 -0.87 -2.10 0.76
N ASP A 314 -0.68 -2.67 -0.40
CA ASP A 314 -1.08 -4.02 -0.72
C ASP A 314 -0.27 -5.05 0.11
N GLY A 315 -0.94 -5.76 0.99
CA GLY A 315 -0.34 -6.71 1.91
C GLY A 315 0.42 -6.09 3.10
N ALA A 316 0.33 -4.77 3.31
CA ALA A 316 0.95 -4.12 4.46
C ALA A 316 0.23 -2.83 4.84
N SER A 317 0.17 -2.53 6.13
CA SER A 317 -0.36 -1.28 6.68
C SER A 317 0.63 -0.67 7.67
N LEU A 318 0.70 0.65 7.72
CA LEU A 318 1.58 1.42 8.59
C LEU A 318 0.78 2.16 9.65
N LEU A 319 1.35 2.26 10.85
CA LEU A 319 0.85 3.10 11.94
C LEU A 319 1.97 3.99 12.48
N ASP A 320 1.66 5.23 12.83
CA ASP A 320 2.60 6.14 13.46
C ASP A 320 3.05 5.62 14.84
N GLU A 321 4.34 5.74 15.13
CA GLU A 321 4.91 5.42 16.44
C GLU A 321 4.22 6.18 17.59
N ALA A 322 3.79 7.42 17.36
CA ALA A 322 3.09 8.23 18.34
C ALA A 322 1.75 7.62 18.78
N ASP A 323 1.13 6.82 17.93
CA ASP A 323 -0.14 6.15 18.22
C ASP A 323 0.04 4.88 19.07
N PHE A 324 1.26 4.38 19.21
CA PHE A 324 1.57 3.19 20.03
C PHE A 324 1.66 3.55 21.51
N THR A 325 0.55 3.96 22.08
CA THR A 325 0.41 4.22 23.52
C THR A 325 -0.73 3.41 24.11
N ALA A 326 -0.63 3.05 25.41
CA ALA A 326 -1.59 2.16 26.06
C ALA A 326 -3.05 2.67 25.98
N HIS A 327 -3.26 3.99 25.95
CA HIS A 327 -4.61 4.56 25.90
C HIS A 327 -5.13 4.80 24.48
N ASN A 328 -4.30 4.55 23.47
CA ASN A 328 -4.74 4.71 22.07
C ASN A 328 -5.11 3.36 21.45
N LEU A 329 -4.56 2.25 21.89
CA LEU A 329 -4.69 0.95 21.21
C LEU A 329 -5.74 0.00 21.78
N GLY A 330 -6.44 0.32 22.80
CA GLY A 330 -7.40 -0.65 23.37
C GLY A 330 -8.36 -0.03 24.37
N ASP A 331 -8.23 1.23 24.67
CA ASP A 331 -9.06 1.93 25.65
C ASP A 331 -9.95 2.98 25.00
N ALA A 332 -11.12 2.54 24.58
CA ALA A 332 -12.16 3.39 24.01
C ALA A 332 -12.55 4.57 24.92
N GLY A 333 -12.36 4.43 26.24
CA GLY A 333 -12.67 5.49 27.22
C GLY A 333 -11.63 6.60 27.27
N LYS A 334 -10.47 6.42 26.65
CA LYS A 334 -9.34 7.35 26.71
C LYS A 334 -8.88 7.93 25.36
N GLY A 335 -9.71 7.80 24.37
CA GLY A 335 -9.44 8.34 23.04
C GLY A 335 -8.93 7.29 22.07
N GLY A 336 -9.84 6.69 21.37
CA GLY A 336 -9.60 5.65 20.39
C GLY A 336 -8.92 6.09 19.10
N GLY A 337 -8.27 7.27 19.07
CA GLY A 337 -7.71 7.81 17.84
C GLY A 337 -6.78 6.84 17.12
N ALA A 338 -5.90 6.16 17.85
CA ALA A 338 -5.00 5.19 17.24
C ALA A 338 -5.68 3.85 16.92
N ALA A 339 -6.60 3.40 17.76
CA ALA A 339 -7.40 2.22 17.40
C ALA A 339 -8.23 2.49 16.14
N GLU A 340 -8.74 3.69 15.97
CA GLU A 340 -9.47 4.12 14.78
C GLU A 340 -8.57 4.14 13.56
N VAL A 341 -7.37 4.69 13.64
CA VAL A 341 -6.38 4.67 12.56
C VAL A 341 -5.99 3.24 12.22
N MET A 342 -5.71 2.41 13.21
CA MET A 342 -5.39 1.00 12.98
C MET A 342 -6.54 0.26 12.27
N ILE A 343 -7.77 0.45 12.72
CA ILE A 343 -8.95 -0.13 12.07
C ILE A 343 -9.05 0.35 10.63
N HIS A 344 -8.91 1.65 10.41
CA HIS A 344 -8.99 2.28 9.10
C HIS A 344 -7.94 1.70 8.13
N GLU A 345 -6.68 1.65 8.52
CA GLU A 345 -5.60 1.14 7.67
C GLU A 345 -5.70 -0.37 7.37
N LEU A 346 -6.23 -1.14 8.32
CA LEU A 346 -6.52 -2.56 8.06
C LEU A 346 -7.71 -2.73 7.11
N VAL A 347 -8.74 -1.90 7.25
CA VAL A 347 -9.94 -1.92 6.39
C VAL A 347 -9.64 -1.55 4.95
N HIS A 348 -8.62 -0.72 4.70
CA HIS A 348 -8.16 -0.40 3.34
C HIS A 348 -7.78 -1.64 2.52
N GLN A 349 -7.43 -2.75 3.15
CA GLN A 349 -7.21 -4.00 2.42
C GLN A 349 -8.46 -4.48 1.68
N TRP A 350 -9.67 -4.12 2.15
CA TRP A 350 -10.94 -4.36 1.47
C TRP A 350 -11.37 -3.21 0.55
N TRP A 351 -11.11 -1.96 0.95
CA TRP A 351 -11.55 -0.76 0.25
C TRP A 351 -10.37 0.13 -0.12
N GLY A 352 -10.25 0.47 -1.40
CA GLY A 352 -9.18 1.34 -1.90
C GLY A 352 -7.97 0.60 -2.46
N LEU A 353 -7.65 -0.59 -1.97
CA LEU A 353 -6.58 -1.42 -2.52
C LEU A 353 -7.11 -2.54 -3.39
N GLY A 354 -8.14 -3.22 -2.94
CA GLY A 354 -8.70 -4.33 -3.67
C GLY A 354 -10.01 -4.04 -4.40
N ASN A 355 -10.81 -3.13 -3.89
CA ASN A 355 -12.04 -2.67 -4.52
C ASN A 355 -12.01 -1.16 -4.63
N MET A 356 -11.52 -0.68 -5.75
CA MET A 356 -11.71 0.71 -6.16
C MET A 356 -12.73 0.76 -7.28
N PHE A 357 -13.84 1.46 -7.04
CA PHE A 357 -14.85 1.74 -8.04
C PHE A 357 -14.57 3.12 -8.62
N ASP A 358 -14.35 3.21 -9.92
CA ASP A 358 -14.14 4.46 -10.64
C ASP A 358 -13.00 5.34 -10.11
N THR A 359 -11.79 5.05 -10.55
CA THR A 359 -10.58 5.80 -10.20
C THR A 359 -10.37 7.05 -11.05
N SER A 360 -11.23 7.31 -12.05
CA SER A 360 -11.02 8.33 -13.08
C SER A 360 -11.68 9.69 -12.76
N GLY A 361 -12.53 9.76 -11.74
CA GLY A 361 -13.29 10.96 -11.39
C GLY A 361 -12.74 11.73 -10.18
N PRO A 362 -13.09 13.01 -10.04
CA PRO A 362 -12.72 13.81 -8.88
C PRO A 362 -13.33 13.28 -7.57
N ASP A 363 -14.35 12.43 -7.66
CA ASP A 363 -15.03 11.81 -6.52
C ASP A 363 -14.51 10.40 -6.21
N SER A 364 -13.47 9.93 -6.88
CA SER A 364 -12.88 8.60 -6.67
C SER A 364 -12.51 8.28 -5.21
N PRO A 365 -12.10 9.25 -4.37
CA PRO A 365 -11.82 8.99 -2.96
C PRO A 365 -12.97 8.39 -2.15
N TRP A 366 -14.24 8.55 -2.58
CA TRP A 366 -15.36 7.98 -1.83
C TRP A 366 -15.34 6.44 -1.77
N SER A 367 -14.87 5.78 -2.82
CA SER A 367 -14.81 4.31 -2.87
C SER A 367 -13.66 3.74 -2.05
N ALA A 368 -12.57 4.50 -1.92
CA ALA A 368 -11.46 4.14 -1.05
C ALA A 368 -11.74 4.63 0.38
N GLU A 369 -11.68 5.93 0.60
CA GLU A 369 -11.75 6.53 1.93
C GLU A 369 -13.15 6.49 2.54
N GLY A 370 -14.19 6.78 1.74
CA GLY A 370 -15.57 6.82 2.24
C GLY A 370 -16.07 5.45 2.72
N LEU A 371 -15.80 4.38 1.97
CA LEU A 371 -16.16 3.02 2.38
C LEU A 371 -15.31 2.55 3.56
N THR A 372 -14.04 2.91 3.59
CA THR A 372 -13.14 2.61 4.71
C THR A 372 -13.58 3.33 5.98
N CYS A 373 -13.86 4.63 5.93
CA CYS A 373 -14.40 5.39 7.06
C CYS A 373 -15.74 4.82 7.55
N TYR A 374 -16.66 4.48 6.63
CA TYR A 374 -17.94 3.88 7.01
C TYR A 374 -17.78 2.51 7.67
N THR A 375 -16.89 1.68 7.14
CA THR A 375 -16.59 0.36 7.71
C THR A 375 -15.93 0.50 9.08
N THR A 376 -14.97 1.42 9.21
CA THR A 376 -14.34 1.77 10.50
C THR A 376 -15.40 2.17 11.54
N TYR A 377 -16.33 3.06 11.16
CA TYR A 377 -17.47 3.41 12.02
C TYR A 377 -18.29 2.18 12.45
N ARG A 378 -18.55 1.23 11.54
CA ARG A 378 -19.30 0.02 11.85
C ARG A 378 -18.57 -0.86 12.84
N ILE A 379 -17.27 -1.04 12.66
CA ILE A 379 -16.41 -1.82 13.57
C ILE A 379 -16.34 -1.14 14.95
N VAL A 380 -16.07 0.15 14.99
CA VAL A 380 -16.04 0.93 16.24
C VAL A 380 -17.37 0.84 16.99
N LYS A 381 -18.50 0.89 16.26
CA LYS A 381 -19.83 0.71 16.84
C LYS A 381 -20.02 -0.67 17.47
N GLU A 382 -19.49 -1.70 16.85
CA GLU A 382 -19.57 -3.08 17.37
C GLU A 382 -18.66 -3.28 18.58
N LEU A 383 -17.41 -2.79 18.51
CA LEU A 383 -16.43 -2.96 19.57
C LEU A 383 -16.68 -2.07 20.79
N TYR A 384 -17.10 -0.83 20.58
CA TYR A 384 -17.18 0.19 21.64
C TYR A 384 -18.59 0.70 21.92
N GLY A 385 -19.58 0.27 21.15
CA GLY A 385 -20.97 0.61 21.33
C GLY A 385 -21.46 1.83 20.52
N GLY A 386 -22.78 1.94 20.42
CA GLY A 386 -23.43 2.93 19.57
C GLY A 386 -23.26 4.38 20.02
N ASP A 387 -23.18 4.63 21.32
CA ASP A 387 -23.01 5.98 21.86
C ASP A 387 -21.59 6.50 21.58
N TYR A 388 -20.57 5.66 21.78
CA TYR A 388 -19.20 5.99 21.42
C TYR A 388 -19.06 6.28 19.92
N ALA A 389 -19.57 5.41 19.07
CA ALA A 389 -19.50 5.59 17.62
C ALA A 389 -20.27 6.84 17.15
N ARG A 390 -21.38 7.20 17.80
CA ARG A 390 -22.09 8.44 17.50
C ARG A 390 -21.24 9.66 17.86
N GLU A 391 -20.68 9.72 19.06
CA GLU A 391 -19.90 10.85 19.56
C GLU A 391 -18.62 11.06 18.72
N HIS A 392 -17.91 9.96 18.40
CA HIS A 392 -16.61 10.03 17.71
C HIS A 392 -16.70 10.11 16.20
N TYR A 393 -17.83 9.70 15.59
CA TYR A 393 -18.02 9.75 14.14
C TYR A 393 -19.19 10.63 13.72
N VAL A 394 -20.43 10.24 14.08
CA VAL A 394 -21.62 10.88 13.52
C VAL A 394 -21.68 12.36 13.90
N ASP A 395 -21.39 12.69 15.15
CA ASP A 395 -21.40 14.07 15.65
C ASP A 395 -20.20 14.87 15.09
N GLN A 396 -19.09 14.21 14.78
CA GLN A 396 -17.94 14.82 14.12
C GLN A 396 -18.19 15.15 12.64
N TRP A 397 -19.02 14.37 11.96
CA TRP A 397 -19.38 14.61 10.57
C TRP A 397 -20.45 15.66 10.37
N ARG A 398 -21.08 16.12 11.45
CA ARG A 398 -22.11 17.16 11.43
C ARG A 398 -21.58 18.50 11.94
N GLY A 399 -21.98 19.57 11.26
CA GLY A 399 -21.80 20.93 11.75
C GLY A 399 -22.78 21.25 12.88
N GLU A 400 -22.62 22.41 13.50
CA GLU A 400 -23.52 22.89 14.56
C GLU A 400 -24.98 23.02 14.11
N ASP A 401 -25.21 23.17 12.81
CA ASP A 401 -26.54 23.20 12.18
C ASP A 401 -27.13 21.80 11.91
N GLY A 402 -26.42 20.73 12.30
CA GLY A 402 -26.80 19.34 12.11
C GLY A 402 -26.65 18.81 10.67
N LYS A 403 -26.11 19.62 9.74
CA LYS A 403 -25.81 19.20 8.38
C LYS A 403 -24.40 18.60 8.28
N PRO A 404 -24.13 17.83 7.21
CA PRO A 404 -22.77 17.40 6.97
C PRO A 404 -21.79 18.59 6.90
N LYS A 405 -20.62 18.45 7.47
CA LYS A 405 -19.54 19.42 7.28
C LYS A 405 -19.08 19.41 5.82
N GLU A 406 -18.76 20.56 5.29
CA GLU A 406 -18.22 20.70 3.92
C GLU A 406 -16.78 20.16 3.83
N GLU A 407 -16.05 20.15 4.95
CA GLU A 407 -14.73 19.51 5.05
C GLU A 407 -14.83 18.23 5.88
N PRO A 408 -14.15 17.16 5.46
CA PRO A 408 -14.10 15.93 6.26
C PRO A 408 -13.45 16.25 7.62
N PRO A 409 -13.88 15.55 8.70
CA PRO A 409 -13.24 15.70 10.00
C PRO A 409 -11.76 15.30 9.90
N ALA A 410 -10.93 15.96 10.70
CA ALA A 410 -9.48 15.76 10.74
C ALA A 410 -9.03 14.32 11.06
N VAL A 411 -9.95 13.45 11.44
CA VAL A 411 -9.71 12.02 11.71
C VAL A 411 -9.44 11.23 10.43
N CYS A 412 -9.86 11.72 9.26
CA CYS A 412 -9.45 11.18 7.95
C CYS A 412 -8.24 11.95 7.41
N SER A 413 -7.19 12.12 8.20
CA SER A 413 -5.97 12.80 7.77
C SER A 413 -5.12 12.00 6.76
N CYS A 414 -5.60 10.85 6.31
CA CYS A 414 -4.98 10.09 5.24
C CYS A 414 -5.05 10.80 3.88
N THR A 415 -5.88 11.83 3.73
CA THR A 415 -5.84 12.74 2.58
C THR A 415 -4.96 13.94 2.89
N ALA A 416 -3.68 13.71 3.14
CA ALA A 416 -2.72 14.80 3.10
C ALA A 416 -2.61 15.33 1.68
N LYS A 417 -2.76 16.63 1.55
CA LYS A 417 -2.75 17.45 0.34
C LYS A 417 -1.60 17.16 -0.60
#